data_3e3a256aed45acea58948350218db346
#
_entry.id   3e3a256aed45acea58948350218db346
#
_cell.length_a   1.000
_cell.length_b   1.000
_cell.length_c   1.000
_cell.angle_alpha   90.00
_cell.angle_beta   90.00
_cell.angle_gamma   90.00
#
_symmetry.space_group_name_H-M   'P 1'
#
loop_
_entity.id
_entity.type
_entity.pdbx_description
1 polymer ?
#
loop_
_entity_poly.entity_id
_entity_poly.type
_entity_poly.pdbx_seq_one_letter_code
_entity_poly.pdbx_strand_id
1 'polypeptide(L)'
;MGKDKNNSFGWLLSQSGERKGKFTASVILAAFSMICGIVPYYFIAQIVKNLLDGNTDKSGYIINCVIILVLWLGHSLFHALSTANSHLATFHTLAVIRKKALDKLAKMPLGDVISQPSGALKSTIVERIDSIETTLAHILPEFTTGIGAPMIILIYAFIINWKLGLAALITVPLGIVCYALMMFGYEENYSRTVRATKALNAVTTEYINGIEVIKVFGKAQSSYEKFAAAAKESASSFVDWMRKCNVYMTFAMCIMPATMLSVLPVGGIMAMHG
;
A
#
# COMPACT_ATOMS: atom_id res chain seq x y z
N MET A 1 -26.13 -17.68 -3.36
CA MET A 1 -25.34 -16.51 -3.83
C MET A 1 -23.95 -16.54 -3.17
N GLY A 2 -23.09 -17.43 -3.62
CA GLY A 2 -21.81 -17.70 -2.97
C GLY A 2 -20.87 -18.47 -3.90
N LYS A 3 -20.33 -17.80 -4.95
CA LYS A 3 -19.22 -18.40 -5.75
C LYS A 3 -18.29 -17.38 -6.43
N ASP A 4 -18.47 -16.05 -6.29
CA ASP A 4 -17.66 -15.06 -7.00
C ASP A 4 -16.80 -14.14 -6.10
N LYS A 5 -16.45 -14.56 -4.87
CA LYS A 5 -15.55 -13.77 -4.03
C LYS A 5 -14.08 -13.73 -4.52
N ASN A 6 -13.69 -14.64 -5.40
CA ASN A 6 -12.28 -14.81 -5.79
C ASN A 6 -11.83 -14.00 -7.01
N ASN A 7 -12.67 -13.17 -7.63
CA ASN A 7 -12.26 -12.44 -8.85
C ASN A 7 -12.64 -10.95 -8.87
N SER A 8 -12.77 -10.31 -7.70
CA SER A 8 -13.14 -8.88 -7.62
C SER A 8 -12.13 -7.99 -8.34
N PHE A 9 -10.84 -8.31 -8.24
CA PHE A 9 -9.78 -7.57 -8.92
C PHE A 9 -9.83 -7.78 -10.44
N GLY A 10 -10.02 -9.02 -10.89
CA GLY A 10 -10.21 -9.32 -12.32
C GLY A 10 -11.44 -8.63 -12.91
N TRP A 11 -12.53 -8.56 -12.14
CA TRP A 11 -13.72 -7.82 -12.53
C TRP A 11 -13.43 -6.31 -12.67
N LEU A 12 -12.71 -5.71 -11.71
CA LEU A 12 -12.30 -4.30 -11.78
C LEU A 12 -11.45 -4.03 -13.04
N LEU A 13 -10.46 -4.87 -13.31
CA LEU A 13 -9.65 -4.78 -14.53
C LEU A 13 -10.48 -4.98 -15.81
N SER A 14 -11.53 -5.82 -15.77
CA SER A 14 -12.43 -5.99 -16.92
C SER A 14 -13.21 -4.71 -17.25
N GLN A 15 -13.49 -3.86 -16.25
CA GLN A 15 -14.19 -2.58 -16.44
C GLN A 15 -13.31 -1.50 -17.09
N SER A 16 -11.98 -1.66 -17.13
CA SER A 16 -11.07 -0.69 -17.74
C SER A 16 -11.18 -0.59 -19.27
N GLY A 17 -11.88 -1.55 -19.93
CA GLY A 17 -12.20 -1.50 -21.34
C GLY A 17 -10.98 -1.28 -22.24
N GLU A 18 -11.01 -0.27 -23.10
CA GLU A 18 -9.93 0.10 -24.03
C GLU A 18 -8.65 0.56 -23.33
N ARG A 19 -8.70 0.94 -22.06
CA ARG A 19 -7.55 1.43 -21.31
C ARG A 19 -6.79 0.37 -20.54
N LYS A 20 -7.09 -0.93 -20.72
CA LYS A 20 -6.29 -2.03 -20.17
C LYS A 20 -4.82 -1.94 -20.55
N GLY A 21 -4.52 -1.49 -21.77
CA GLY A 21 -3.14 -1.28 -22.22
C GLY A 21 -2.35 -0.29 -21.37
N LYS A 22 -3.00 0.69 -20.71
CA LYS A 22 -2.33 1.61 -19.80
C LYS A 22 -1.89 0.95 -18.47
N PHE A 23 -2.66 -0.01 -17.95
CA PHE A 23 -2.23 -0.82 -16.82
C PHE A 23 -1.02 -1.69 -17.19
N THR A 24 -1.03 -2.32 -18.38
CA THR A 24 0.11 -3.09 -18.87
C THR A 24 1.33 -2.19 -19.06
N ALA A 25 1.16 -1.01 -19.67
CA ALA A 25 2.24 -0.02 -19.80
C ALA A 25 2.78 0.42 -18.44
N SER A 26 1.92 0.61 -17.44
CA SER A 26 2.34 0.93 -16.07
C SER A 26 3.22 -0.17 -15.48
N VAL A 27 2.85 -1.44 -15.60
CA VAL A 27 3.65 -2.58 -15.10
C VAL A 27 5.00 -2.65 -15.82
N ILE A 28 5.04 -2.49 -17.14
CA ILE A 28 6.29 -2.49 -17.93
C ILE A 28 7.20 -1.34 -17.48
N LEU A 29 6.65 -0.12 -17.35
CA LEU A 29 7.41 1.04 -16.89
C LEU A 29 7.89 0.87 -15.44
N ALA A 30 7.09 0.26 -14.56
CA ALA A 30 7.51 -0.10 -13.21
C ALA A 30 8.70 -1.08 -13.22
N ALA A 31 8.68 -2.07 -14.12
CA ALA A 31 9.80 -3.02 -14.27
C ALA A 31 11.08 -2.31 -14.76
N PHE A 32 10.98 -1.40 -15.73
CA PHE A 32 12.13 -0.57 -16.16
C PHE A 32 12.63 0.34 -15.04
N SER A 33 11.73 0.98 -14.30
CA SER A 33 12.07 1.76 -13.12
C SER A 33 12.85 0.94 -12.11
N MET A 34 12.36 -0.27 -11.79
CA MET A 34 13.00 -1.19 -10.86
C MET A 34 14.42 -1.56 -11.31
N ILE A 35 14.64 -1.90 -12.59
CA ILE A 35 15.96 -2.21 -13.13
C ILE A 35 16.88 -0.99 -13.00
N CYS A 36 16.42 0.19 -13.41
CA CYS A 36 17.17 1.44 -13.27
C CYS A 36 17.49 1.79 -11.80
N GLY A 37 16.69 1.33 -10.84
CA GLY A 37 16.93 1.51 -9.41
C GLY A 37 17.95 0.52 -8.82
N ILE A 38 18.05 -0.69 -9.37
CA ILE A 38 18.96 -1.76 -8.87
C ILE A 38 20.34 -1.65 -9.49
N VAL A 39 20.45 -1.44 -10.81
CA VAL A 39 21.71 -1.44 -11.55
C VAL A 39 22.76 -0.45 -11.00
N PRO A 40 22.42 0.74 -10.48
CA PRO A 40 23.38 1.64 -9.84
C PRO A 40 24.23 1.01 -8.75
N TYR A 41 23.69 0.06 -7.99
CA TYR A 41 24.45 -0.60 -6.92
C TYR A 41 25.62 -1.45 -7.46
N TYR A 42 25.50 -2.01 -8.67
CA TYR A 42 26.62 -2.67 -9.33
C TYR A 42 27.76 -1.70 -9.63
N PHE A 43 27.45 -0.50 -10.14
CA PHE A 43 28.47 0.51 -10.42
C PHE A 43 29.08 1.09 -9.14
N ILE A 44 28.31 1.22 -8.07
CA ILE A 44 28.83 1.58 -6.74
C ILE A 44 29.83 0.52 -6.26
N ALA A 45 29.51 -0.77 -6.39
CA ALA A 45 30.43 -1.86 -6.04
C ALA A 45 31.71 -1.81 -6.88
N GLN A 46 31.64 -1.48 -8.17
CA GLN A 46 32.80 -1.28 -9.04
C GLN A 46 33.69 -0.12 -8.56
N ILE A 47 33.09 1.00 -8.17
CA ILE A 47 33.81 2.15 -7.59
C ILE A 47 34.55 1.71 -6.32
N VAL A 48 33.88 1.02 -5.41
CA VAL A 48 34.48 0.55 -4.14
C VAL A 48 35.63 -0.41 -4.44
N LYS A 49 35.44 -1.36 -5.36
CA LYS A 49 36.50 -2.31 -5.76
C LYS A 49 37.70 -1.58 -6.30
N ASN A 50 37.51 -0.67 -7.25
CA ASN A 50 38.62 0.10 -7.84
C ASN A 50 39.38 0.94 -6.78
N LEU A 51 38.68 1.48 -5.78
CA LEU A 51 39.30 2.18 -4.66
C LEU A 51 40.16 1.27 -3.80
N LEU A 52 39.68 0.06 -3.50
CA LEU A 52 40.42 -0.95 -2.73
C LEU A 52 41.65 -1.46 -3.46
N ASP A 53 41.55 -1.60 -4.78
CA ASP A 53 42.65 -2.02 -5.68
C ASP A 53 43.69 -0.89 -5.91
N GLY A 54 43.48 0.31 -5.32
CA GLY A 54 44.38 1.47 -5.46
C GLY A 54 44.38 2.09 -6.86
N ASN A 55 43.34 1.85 -7.66
CA ASN A 55 43.22 2.41 -9.01
C ASN A 55 43.03 3.92 -8.94
N THR A 56 43.88 4.69 -9.66
CA THR A 56 43.87 6.17 -9.70
C THR A 56 43.22 6.72 -10.97
N ASP A 57 42.57 5.88 -11.79
CA ASP A 57 41.91 6.31 -13.02
C ASP A 57 40.66 7.16 -12.73
N LYS A 58 40.84 8.49 -12.74
CA LYS A 58 39.76 9.45 -12.52
C LYS A 58 38.64 9.36 -13.56
N SER A 59 38.97 8.99 -14.79
CA SER A 59 37.98 8.89 -15.88
C SER A 59 37.00 7.76 -15.62
N GLY A 60 37.44 6.61 -15.15
CA GLY A 60 36.59 5.48 -14.80
C GLY A 60 35.61 5.81 -13.66
N TYR A 61 36.06 6.54 -12.63
CA TYR A 61 35.18 7.00 -11.55
C TYR A 61 34.11 7.97 -12.04
N ILE A 62 34.48 8.96 -12.87
CA ILE A 62 33.55 9.93 -13.44
C ILE A 62 32.47 9.23 -14.28
N ILE A 63 32.89 8.29 -15.15
CA ILE A 63 31.97 7.54 -16.01
C ILE A 63 30.97 6.76 -15.14
N ASN A 64 31.43 6.03 -14.13
CA ASN A 64 30.54 5.28 -13.23
C ASN A 64 29.56 6.21 -12.51
N CYS A 65 30.01 7.38 -12.02
CA CYS A 65 29.14 8.36 -11.39
C CYS A 65 28.07 8.90 -12.36
N VAL A 66 28.45 9.19 -13.60
CA VAL A 66 27.50 9.65 -14.63
C VAL A 66 26.47 8.56 -14.96
N ILE A 67 26.89 7.31 -15.08
CA ILE A 67 25.98 6.18 -15.32
C ILE A 67 24.99 6.05 -14.15
N ILE A 68 25.46 6.11 -12.91
CA ILE A 68 24.60 6.05 -11.71
C ILE A 68 23.57 7.19 -11.76
N LEU A 69 23.99 8.40 -12.05
CA LEU A 69 23.10 9.57 -12.15
C LEU A 69 22.03 9.38 -13.22
N VAL A 70 22.42 8.95 -14.43
CA VAL A 70 21.49 8.71 -15.55
C VAL A 70 20.49 7.59 -15.20
N LEU A 71 20.94 6.53 -14.56
CA LEU A 71 20.05 5.43 -14.14
C LEU A 71 19.05 5.90 -13.07
N TRP A 72 19.45 6.69 -12.09
CA TRP A 72 18.54 7.22 -11.07
C TRP A 72 17.55 8.22 -11.63
N LEU A 73 17.96 9.06 -12.57
CA LEU A 73 17.03 9.92 -13.30
C LEU A 73 16.03 9.06 -14.12
N GLY A 74 16.52 8.01 -14.78
CA GLY A 74 15.68 7.03 -15.48
C GLY A 74 14.70 6.33 -14.54
N HIS A 75 15.17 5.90 -13.36
CA HIS A 75 14.31 5.31 -12.32
C HIS A 75 13.15 6.24 -11.97
N SER A 76 13.44 7.50 -11.64
CA SER A 76 12.44 8.50 -11.28
C SER A 76 11.45 8.78 -12.41
N LEU A 77 11.95 8.91 -13.64
CA LEU A 77 11.14 9.15 -14.83
C LEU A 77 10.19 7.97 -15.11
N PHE A 78 10.72 6.75 -15.17
CA PHE A 78 9.90 5.56 -15.43
C PHE A 78 8.90 5.29 -14.31
N HIS A 79 9.25 5.57 -13.05
CA HIS A 79 8.32 5.48 -11.93
C HIS A 79 7.16 6.48 -12.07
N ALA A 80 7.46 7.73 -12.38
CA ALA A 80 6.46 8.76 -12.59
C ALA A 80 5.52 8.42 -13.76
N LEU A 81 6.07 7.96 -14.88
CA LEU A 81 5.29 7.54 -16.04
C LEU A 81 4.44 6.29 -15.75
N SER A 82 4.96 5.33 -14.98
CA SER A 82 4.23 4.16 -14.53
C SER A 82 3.01 4.55 -13.70
N THR A 83 3.22 5.37 -12.67
CA THR A 83 2.17 5.85 -11.79
C THR A 83 1.13 6.68 -12.56
N ALA A 84 1.55 7.58 -13.43
CA ALA A 84 0.65 8.39 -14.26
C ALA A 84 -0.25 7.50 -15.15
N ASN A 85 0.29 6.46 -15.80
CA ASN A 85 -0.51 5.55 -16.61
C ASN A 85 -1.48 4.74 -15.77
N SER A 86 -1.09 4.29 -14.56
CA SER A 86 -1.96 3.58 -13.63
C SER A 86 -3.13 4.47 -13.17
N HIS A 87 -2.87 5.72 -12.76
CA HIS A 87 -3.91 6.67 -12.38
C HIS A 87 -4.87 6.98 -13.52
N LEU A 88 -4.36 7.23 -14.73
CA LEU A 88 -5.21 7.48 -15.91
C LEU A 88 -6.15 6.31 -16.23
N ALA A 89 -5.66 5.07 -16.11
CA ALA A 89 -6.49 3.88 -16.29
C ALA A 89 -7.50 3.71 -15.16
N THR A 90 -7.10 3.99 -13.93
CA THR A 90 -7.95 3.92 -12.74
C THR A 90 -9.09 4.92 -12.81
N PHE A 91 -8.84 6.20 -13.06
CA PHE A 91 -9.89 7.21 -13.17
C PHE A 91 -10.90 6.88 -14.27
N HIS A 92 -10.43 6.37 -15.41
CA HIS A 92 -11.34 5.90 -16.47
C HIS A 92 -12.20 4.73 -15.98
N THR A 93 -11.61 3.76 -15.28
CA THR A 93 -12.32 2.60 -14.73
C THR A 93 -13.40 3.03 -13.73
N LEU A 94 -13.07 3.96 -12.83
CA LEU A 94 -14.02 4.51 -11.86
C LEU A 94 -15.17 5.25 -12.56
N ALA A 95 -14.88 6.04 -13.61
CA ALA A 95 -15.89 6.71 -14.39
C ALA A 95 -16.85 5.71 -15.06
N VAL A 96 -16.34 4.62 -15.62
CA VAL A 96 -17.16 3.54 -16.21
C VAL A 96 -18.03 2.88 -15.15
N ILE A 97 -17.48 2.60 -13.97
CA ILE A 97 -18.23 1.99 -12.86
C ILE A 97 -19.34 2.94 -12.38
N ARG A 98 -19.05 4.25 -12.20
CA ARG A 98 -20.06 5.25 -11.85
C ARG A 98 -21.17 5.33 -12.87
N LYS A 99 -20.82 5.39 -14.15
CA LYS A 99 -21.82 5.40 -15.23
C LYS A 99 -22.74 4.18 -15.15
N LYS A 100 -22.18 2.99 -15.00
CA LYS A 100 -22.96 1.74 -14.84
C LYS A 100 -23.85 1.75 -13.60
N ALA A 101 -23.36 2.30 -12.49
CA ALA A 101 -24.14 2.44 -11.26
C ALA A 101 -25.32 3.40 -11.46
N LEU A 102 -25.10 4.55 -12.11
CA LEU A 102 -26.16 5.53 -12.44
C LEU A 102 -27.17 4.97 -13.44
N ASP A 103 -26.71 4.28 -14.50
CA ASP A 103 -27.58 3.63 -15.47
C ASP A 103 -28.45 2.55 -14.83
N LYS A 104 -27.91 1.82 -13.83
CA LYS A 104 -28.69 0.85 -13.07
C LYS A 104 -29.72 1.54 -12.18
N LEU A 105 -29.33 2.61 -11.49
CA LEU A 105 -30.22 3.39 -10.63
C LEU A 105 -31.40 3.98 -11.43
N ALA A 106 -31.12 4.51 -12.62
CA ALA A 106 -32.15 5.05 -13.52
C ALA A 106 -33.17 4.01 -14.02
N LYS A 107 -32.80 2.73 -14.03
CA LYS A 107 -33.66 1.60 -14.44
C LYS A 107 -34.37 0.93 -13.28
N MET A 108 -34.08 1.29 -12.03
CA MET A 108 -34.74 0.73 -10.85
C MET A 108 -36.16 1.31 -10.69
N PRO A 109 -37.10 0.52 -10.15
CA PRO A 109 -38.41 1.05 -9.79
C PRO A 109 -38.31 2.25 -8.87
N LEU A 110 -39.14 3.30 -9.11
CA LEU A 110 -39.08 4.54 -8.34
C LEU A 110 -39.26 4.30 -6.83
N GLY A 111 -40.12 3.34 -6.44
CA GLY A 111 -40.33 2.97 -5.05
C GLY A 111 -39.06 2.47 -4.35
N ASP A 112 -38.24 1.67 -5.04
CA ASP A 112 -36.96 1.15 -4.51
C ASP A 112 -35.93 2.26 -4.35
N VAL A 113 -35.96 3.26 -5.24
CA VAL A 113 -35.04 4.39 -5.19
C VAL A 113 -35.41 5.33 -4.04
N ILE A 114 -36.72 5.67 -3.89
CA ILE A 114 -37.22 6.58 -2.85
C ILE A 114 -37.09 5.94 -1.45
N SER A 115 -37.17 4.61 -1.35
CA SER A 115 -36.99 3.91 -0.07
C SER A 115 -35.55 4.00 0.48
N GLN A 116 -34.57 4.35 -0.37
CA GLN A 116 -33.18 4.50 0.05
C GLN A 116 -32.89 5.95 0.47
N PRO A 117 -32.22 6.16 1.61
CA PRO A 117 -31.76 7.50 1.98
C PRO A 117 -30.83 8.07 0.90
N SER A 118 -31.07 9.32 0.48
CA SER A 118 -30.25 9.97 -0.57
C SER A 118 -28.77 10.04 -0.21
N GLY A 119 -28.43 10.18 1.08
CA GLY A 119 -27.08 10.12 1.61
C GLY A 119 -26.41 8.74 1.41
N ALA A 120 -27.17 7.64 1.54
CA ALA A 120 -26.66 6.30 1.30
C ALA A 120 -26.35 6.05 -0.19
N LEU A 121 -27.21 6.54 -1.07
CA LEU A 121 -26.99 6.48 -2.51
C LEU A 121 -25.76 7.31 -2.91
N LYS A 122 -25.61 8.54 -2.41
CA LYS A 122 -24.44 9.37 -2.61
C LYS A 122 -23.17 8.66 -2.12
N SER A 123 -23.17 8.16 -0.89
CA SER A 123 -22.01 7.45 -0.34
C SER A 123 -21.63 6.24 -1.19
N THR A 124 -22.59 5.49 -1.72
CA THR A 124 -22.32 4.32 -2.55
C THR A 124 -21.73 4.71 -3.91
N ILE A 125 -22.29 5.71 -4.59
CA ILE A 125 -21.93 6.08 -5.97
C ILE A 125 -20.67 6.95 -6.01
N VAL A 126 -20.43 7.76 -4.98
CA VAL A 126 -19.28 8.67 -4.91
C VAL A 126 -18.20 8.08 -4.03
N GLU A 127 -18.43 8.02 -2.71
CA GLU A 127 -17.37 7.76 -1.72
C GLU A 127 -16.81 6.33 -1.80
N ARG A 128 -17.67 5.31 -1.95
CA ARG A 128 -17.22 3.91 -2.05
C ARG A 128 -16.51 3.62 -3.38
N ILE A 129 -16.92 4.25 -4.48
CA ILE A 129 -16.23 4.10 -5.76
C ILE A 129 -14.90 4.82 -5.70
N ASP A 130 -14.82 6.02 -5.10
CA ASP A 130 -13.57 6.75 -4.91
C ASP A 130 -12.57 5.99 -4.05
N SER A 131 -13.03 5.29 -3.01
CA SER A 131 -12.14 4.50 -2.14
C SER A 131 -11.40 3.37 -2.87
N ILE A 132 -11.85 2.96 -4.06
CA ILE A 132 -11.17 1.97 -4.90
C ILE A 132 -9.93 2.57 -5.60
N GLU A 133 -9.89 3.89 -5.79
CA GLU A 133 -8.82 4.59 -6.51
C GLU A 133 -7.44 4.23 -5.96
N THR A 134 -7.21 4.48 -4.68
CA THR A 134 -5.91 4.24 -4.04
C THR A 134 -5.43 2.82 -4.27
N THR A 135 -6.32 1.82 -4.07
CA THR A 135 -5.96 0.42 -4.26
C THR A 135 -5.66 0.10 -5.71
N LEU A 136 -6.50 0.55 -6.66
CA LEU A 136 -6.36 0.19 -8.06
C LEU A 136 -5.19 0.92 -8.74
N ALA A 137 -4.94 2.17 -8.38
CA ALA A 137 -3.88 2.97 -8.96
C ALA A 137 -2.48 2.53 -8.50
N HIS A 138 -2.36 2.11 -7.25
CA HIS A 138 -1.06 1.80 -6.64
C HIS A 138 -0.71 0.32 -6.64
N ILE A 139 -1.69 -0.59 -6.57
CA ILE A 139 -1.42 -2.02 -6.40
C ILE A 139 -0.52 -2.59 -7.50
N LEU A 140 -0.73 -2.21 -8.77
CA LEU A 140 0.02 -2.77 -9.89
C LEU A 140 1.47 -2.28 -9.94
N PRO A 141 1.76 -0.95 -9.94
CA PRO A 141 3.14 -0.48 -9.96
C PRO A 141 3.91 -0.83 -8.69
N GLU A 142 3.30 -0.68 -7.51
CA GLU A 142 3.96 -0.94 -6.23
C GLU A 142 4.20 -2.43 -6.00
N PHE A 143 3.26 -3.30 -6.37
CA PHE A 143 3.45 -4.75 -6.29
C PHE A 143 4.59 -5.21 -7.22
N THR A 144 4.67 -4.64 -8.43
CA THR A 144 5.72 -4.96 -9.39
C THR A 144 7.10 -4.59 -8.84
N THR A 145 7.26 -3.39 -8.28
CA THR A 145 8.54 -2.93 -7.72
C THR A 145 8.82 -3.54 -6.36
N GLY A 146 7.83 -3.62 -5.48
CA GLY A 146 7.97 -4.08 -4.09
C GLY A 146 8.30 -5.58 -3.97
N ILE A 147 7.84 -6.42 -4.89
CA ILE A 147 8.19 -7.84 -4.93
C ILE A 147 9.33 -8.09 -5.92
N GLY A 148 9.29 -7.45 -7.07
CA GLY A 148 10.27 -7.68 -8.14
C GLY A 148 11.70 -7.33 -7.71
N ALA A 149 11.91 -6.19 -7.05
CA ALA A 149 13.24 -5.75 -6.64
C ALA A 149 13.91 -6.71 -5.63
N PRO A 150 13.26 -7.09 -4.51
CA PRO A 150 13.82 -8.08 -3.59
C PRO A 150 14.09 -9.43 -4.25
N MET A 151 13.21 -9.88 -5.16
CA MET A 151 13.40 -11.15 -5.87
C MET A 151 14.64 -11.13 -6.77
N ILE A 152 14.85 -10.05 -7.53
CA ILE A 152 16.04 -9.91 -8.40
C ILE A 152 17.31 -9.87 -7.55
N ILE A 153 17.31 -9.11 -6.45
CA ILE A 153 18.46 -9.00 -5.55
C ILE A 153 18.77 -10.37 -4.92
N LEU A 154 17.74 -11.10 -4.50
CA LEU A 154 17.89 -12.43 -3.91
C LEU A 154 18.46 -13.43 -4.93
N ILE A 155 17.92 -13.47 -6.17
CA ILE A 155 18.43 -14.31 -7.25
C ILE A 155 19.90 -13.97 -7.52
N TYR A 156 20.25 -12.69 -7.60
CA TYR A 156 21.62 -12.24 -7.80
C TYR A 156 22.55 -12.70 -6.66
N ALA A 157 22.10 -12.62 -5.40
CA ALA A 157 22.86 -13.12 -4.26
C ALA A 157 23.12 -14.63 -4.33
N PHE A 158 22.14 -15.42 -4.78
CA PHE A 158 22.30 -16.87 -5.00
C PHE A 158 23.25 -17.20 -6.15
N ILE A 159 23.27 -16.39 -7.22
CA ILE A 159 24.19 -16.56 -8.36
C ILE A 159 25.65 -16.31 -7.92
N ILE A 160 25.88 -15.27 -7.08
CA ILE A 160 27.22 -14.98 -6.55
C ILE A 160 27.67 -16.09 -5.59
N ASN A 161 26.86 -16.40 -4.61
CA ASN A 161 27.15 -17.46 -3.65
C ASN A 161 25.87 -17.89 -2.93
N TRP A 162 25.55 -19.18 -2.98
CA TRP A 162 24.35 -19.73 -2.35
C TRP A 162 24.27 -19.49 -0.84
N LYS A 163 25.40 -19.41 -0.13
CA LYS A 163 25.46 -19.11 1.31
C LYS A 163 25.04 -17.67 1.61
N LEU A 164 25.44 -16.72 0.72
CA LEU A 164 24.99 -15.32 0.81
C LEU A 164 23.48 -15.20 0.53
N GLY A 165 22.99 -15.95 -0.47
CA GLY A 165 21.55 -16.03 -0.75
C GLY A 165 20.74 -16.54 0.46
N LEU A 166 21.22 -17.59 1.13
CA LEU A 166 20.59 -18.09 2.36
C LEU A 166 20.66 -17.07 3.50
N ALA A 167 21.81 -16.40 3.67
CA ALA A 167 21.95 -15.35 4.69
C ALA A 167 20.98 -14.18 4.44
N ALA A 168 20.78 -13.77 3.17
CA ALA A 168 19.82 -12.76 2.79
C ALA A 168 18.37 -13.20 3.05
N LEU A 169 18.08 -14.49 2.91
CA LEU A 169 16.73 -15.03 3.11
C LEU A 169 16.31 -15.08 4.58
N ILE A 170 17.22 -15.02 5.55
CA ILE A 170 16.92 -15.13 6.99
C ILE A 170 15.93 -14.04 7.45
N THR A 171 16.05 -12.83 6.92
CA THR A 171 15.19 -11.70 7.30
C THR A 171 13.75 -11.85 6.83
N VAL A 172 13.50 -12.60 5.75
CA VAL A 172 12.15 -12.77 5.17
C VAL A 172 11.23 -13.55 6.11
N PRO A 173 11.55 -14.76 6.59
CA PRO A 173 10.69 -15.49 7.51
C PRO A 173 10.49 -14.76 8.83
N LEU A 174 11.51 -14.04 9.34
CA LEU A 174 11.37 -13.21 10.52
C LEU A 174 10.36 -12.08 10.32
N GLY A 175 10.43 -11.39 9.18
CA GLY A 175 9.45 -10.37 8.81
C GLY A 175 8.04 -10.93 8.66
N ILE A 176 7.89 -12.11 8.04
CA ILE A 176 6.60 -12.80 7.91
C ILE A 176 6.04 -13.16 9.29
N VAL A 177 6.85 -13.67 10.21
CA VAL A 177 6.42 -13.98 11.59
C VAL A 177 5.93 -12.70 12.29
N CYS A 178 6.66 -11.59 12.20
CA CYS A 178 6.22 -10.31 12.77
C CYS A 178 4.88 -9.86 12.18
N TYR A 179 4.71 -9.98 10.86
CA TYR A 179 3.45 -9.66 10.19
C TYR A 179 2.31 -10.58 10.63
N ALA A 180 2.55 -11.88 10.75
CA ALA A 180 1.56 -12.83 11.24
C ALA A 180 1.13 -12.53 12.69
N LEU A 181 2.07 -12.15 13.56
CA LEU A 181 1.78 -11.72 14.92
C LEU A 181 0.97 -10.40 14.95
N MET A 182 1.23 -9.47 14.04
CA MET A 182 0.43 -8.25 13.88
C MET A 182 -1.01 -8.56 13.49
N MET A 183 -1.22 -9.58 12.65
CA MET A 183 -2.56 -10.01 12.20
C MET A 183 -3.34 -10.79 13.27
N PHE A 184 -2.66 -11.23 14.34
CA PHE A 184 -3.32 -11.95 15.42
C PHE A 184 -4.33 -11.06 16.15
N GLY A 185 -5.60 -11.50 16.21
CA GLY A 185 -6.70 -10.72 16.78
C GLY A 185 -7.17 -9.53 15.93
N TYR A 186 -6.74 -9.45 14.66
CA TYR A 186 -7.13 -8.38 13.74
C TYR A 186 -8.65 -8.26 13.61
N GLU A 187 -9.36 -9.35 13.38
CA GLU A 187 -10.80 -9.35 13.15
C GLU A 187 -11.59 -8.84 14.37
N GLU A 188 -11.16 -9.21 15.57
CA GLU A 188 -11.77 -8.75 16.82
C GLU A 188 -11.56 -7.24 17.03
N ASN A 189 -10.31 -6.77 16.92
CA ASN A 189 -9.98 -5.35 17.06
C ASN A 189 -10.65 -4.50 15.98
N TYR A 190 -10.66 -4.97 14.72
CA TYR A 190 -11.34 -4.31 13.61
C TYR A 190 -12.84 -4.20 13.86
N SER A 191 -13.50 -5.30 14.25
CA SER A 191 -14.93 -5.28 14.50
C SER A 191 -15.31 -4.45 15.73
N ARG A 192 -14.46 -4.40 16.77
CA ARG A 192 -14.62 -3.49 17.92
C ARG A 192 -14.58 -2.03 17.47
N THR A 193 -13.55 -1.67 16.70
CA THR A 193 -13.37 -0.30 16.18
C THR A 193 -14.53 0.11 15.28
N VAL A 194 -14.97 -0.78 14.37
CA VAL A 194 -16.13 -0.51 13.50
C VAL A 194 -17.42 -0.32 14.31
N ARG A 195 -17.66 -1.13 15.35
CA ARG A 195 -18.84 -0.96 16.23
C ARG A 195 -18.78 0.37 16.99
N ALA A 196 -17.62 0.73 17.55
CA ALA A 196 -17.44 1.99 18.27
C ALA A 196 -17.65 3.21 17.35
N THR A 197 -17.12 3.17 16.13
CA THR A 197 -17.32 4.22 15.13
C THR A 197 -18.79 4.34 14.71
N LYS A 198 -19.50 3.22 14.51
CA LYS A 198 -20.94 3.24 14.22
C LYS A 198 -21.75 3.83 15.37
N ALA A 199 -21.41 3.48 16.62
CA ALA A 199 -22.06 4.04 17.81
C ALA A 199 -21.84 5.56 17.90
N LEU A 200 -20.61 6.02 17.67
CA LEU A 200 -20.30 7.45 17.61
C LEU A 200 -21.13 8.17 16.53
N ASN A 201 -21.18 7.62 15.31
CA ASN A 201 -21.96 8.22 14.23
C ASN A 201 -23.46 8.30 14.56
N ALA A 202 -24.02 7.26 15.20
CA ALA A 202 -25.41 7.26 15.63
C ALA A 202 -25.69 8.35 16.67
N VAL A 203 -24.85 8.45 17.71
CA VAL A 203 -24.99 9.49 18.77
C VAL A 203 -24.75 10.88 18.18
N THR A 204 -23.83 11.05 17.24
CA THR A 204 -23.59 12.33 16.55
C THR A 204 -24.84 12.76 15.78
N THR A 205 -25.44 11.84 15.03
CA THR A 205 -26.69 12.13 14.28
C THR A 205 -27.85 12.48 15.23
N GLU A 206 -28.01 11.71 16.31
CA GLU A 206 -29.01 11.98 17.33
C GLU A 206 -28.80 13.38 17.95
N TYR A 207 -27.55 13.74 18.28
CA TYR A 207 -27.20 15.04 18.87
C TYR A 207 -27.50 16.20 17.92
N ILE A 208 -27.10 16.07 16.63
CA ILE A 208 -27.33 17.10 15.60
C ILE A 208 -28.84 17.29 15.34
N ASN A 209 -29.57 16.19 15.13
CA ASN A 209 -30.99 16.24 14.81
C ASN A 209 -31.84 16.69 16.02
N GLY A 210 -31.39 16.40 17.24
CA GLY A 210 -32.06 16.77 18.47
C GLY A 210 -31.63 18.11 19.07
N ILE A 211 -30.76 18.90 18.42
CA ILE A 211 -30.13 20.10 19.01
C ILE A 211 -31.16 21.14 19.47
N GLU A 212 -32.26 21.30 18.75
CA GLU A 212 -33.31 22.22 19.11
C GLU A 212 -34.00 21.81 20.41
N VAL A 213 -34.38 20.53 20.52
CA VAL A 213 -35.01 19.95 21.72
C VAL A 213 -34.05 20.01 22.92
N ILE A 214 -32.77 19.68 22.70
CA ILE A 214 -31.73 19.74 23.73
C ILE A 214 -31.61 21.16 24.31
N LYS A 215 -31.64 22.18 23.44
CA LYS A 215 -31.57 23.59 23.86
C LYS A 215 -32.82 24.04 24.63
N VAL A 216 -34.00 23.68 24.15
CA VAL A 216 -35.26 24.06 24.76
C VAL A 216 -35.43 23.45 26.18
N PHE A 217 -35.05 22.18 26.34
CA PHE A 217 -35.21 21.46 27.61
C PHE A 217 -33.99 21.50 28.54
N GLY A 218 -32.95 22.24 28.20
CA GLY A 218 -31.75 22.40 29.02
C GLY A 218 -30.91 21.13 29.25
N LYS A 219 -31.10 20.10 28.42
CA LYS A 219 -30.36 18.80 28.52
C LYS A 219 -29.03 18.78 27.78
N ALA A 220 -28.44 19.94 27.52
CA ALA A 220 -27.20 20.06 26.77
C ALA A 220 -26.04 19.27 27.41
N GLN A 221 -25.92 19.31 28.74
CA GLN A 221 -24.83 18.64 29.46
C GLN A 221 -24.87 17.12 29.30
N SER A 222 -26.01 16.48 29.58
CA SER A 222 -26.13 15.00 29.50
C SER A 222 -25.97 14.45 28.06
N SER A 223 -26.47 15.20 27.07
CA SER A 223 -26.34 14.85 25.68
C SER A 223 -24.88 14.98 25.19
N TYR A 224 -24.16 16.01 25.65
CA TYR A 224 -22.75 16.19 25.39
C TYR A 224 -21.91 15.09 26.04
N GLU A 225 -22.20 14.69 27.28
CA GLU A 225 -21.50 13.61 27.97
C GLU A 225 -21.66 12.28 27.24
N LYS A 226 -22.85 11.97 26.73
CA LYS A 226 -23.09 10.77 25.88
C LYS A 226 -22.28 10.81 24.62
N PHE A 227 -22.20 11.94 23.92
CA PHE A 227 -21.37 12.13 22.74
C PHE A 227 -19.89 11.99 23.07
N ALA A 228 -19.39 12.66 24.11
CA ALA A 228 -18.01 12.62 24.53
C ALA A 228 -17.56 11.19 24.92
N ALA A 229 -18.43 10.43 25.60
CA ALA A 229 -18.17 9.03 25.94
C ALA A 229 -18.04 8.16 24.68
N ALA A 230 -18.93 8.30 23.70
CA ALA A 230 -18.88 7.57 22.43
C ALA A 230 -17.64 7.94 21.61
N ALA A 231 -17.26 9.23 21.58
CA ALA A 231 -16.06 9.72 20.92
C ALA A 231 -14.78 9.14 21.56
N LYS A 232 -14.74 9.13 22.90
CA LYS A 232 -13.62 8.55 23.64
C LYS A 232 -13.49 7.04 23.40
N GLU A 233 -14.60 6.28 23.42
CA GLU A 233 -14.58 4.83 23.13
C GLU A 233 -14.13 4.55 21.69
N SER A 234 -14.60 5.33 20.72
CA SER A 234 -14.16 5.19 19.32
C SER A 234 -12.67 5.48 19.18
N ALA A 235 -12.18 6.57 19.77
CA ALA A 235 -10.76 6.91 19.74
C ALA A 235 -9.90 5.88 20.49
N SER A 236 -10.31 5.45 21.69
CA SER A 236 -9.52 4.48 22.48
C SER A 236 -9.45 3.11 21.78
N SER A 237 -10.55 2.63 21.19
CA SER A 237 -10.55 1.36 20.45
C SER A 237 -9.58 1.38 19.29
N PHE A 238 -9.48 2.48 18.55
CA PHE A 238 -8.53 2.65 17.46
C PHE A 238 -7.07 2.75 17.96
N VAL A 239 -6.83 3.55 19.01
CA VAL A 239 -5.49 3.72 19.60
C VAL A 239 -4.97 2.40 20.17
N ASP A 240 -5.82 1.65 20.89
CA ASP A 240 -5.44 0.34 21.45
C ASP A 240 -5.07 -0.66 20.36
N TRP A 241 -5.86 -0.68 19.28
CA TRP A 241 -5.54 -1.51 18.11
C TRP A 241 -4.23 -1.09 17.45
N MET A 242 -4.06 0.21 17.16
CA MET A 242 -2.82 0.73 16.55
C MET A 242 -1.59 0.49 17.44
N ARG A 243 -1.71 0.63 18.75
CA ARG A 243 -0.61 0.36 19.69
C ARG A 243 -0.13 -1.09 19.59
N LYS A 244 -1.06 -2.05 19.50
CA LYS A 244 -0.71 -3.47 19.30
C LYS A 244 -0.05 -3.70 17.94
N CYS A 245 -0.61 -3.15 16.87
CA CYS A 245 -0.06 -3.31 15.51
C CYS A 245 1.31 -2.66 15.36
N ASN A 246 1.51 -1.45 15.90
CA ASN A 246 2.74 -0.68 15.73
C ASN A 246 3.99 -1.40 16.25
N VAL A 247 3.87 -2.15 17.34
CA VAL A 247 5.01 -2.90 17.88
C VAL A 247 5.53 -3.90 16.84
N TYR A 248 4.66 -4.75 16.34
CA TYR A 248 5.03 -5.79 15.35
C TYR A 248 5.40 -5.19 14.00
N MET A 249 4.67 -4.15 13.56
CA MET A 249 4.98 -3.44 12.33
C MET A 249 6.35 -2.77 12.38
N THR A 250 6.71 -2.16 13.51
CA THR A 250 8.04 -1.56 13.70
C THR A 250 9.14 -2.61 13.61
N PHE A 251 8.96 -3.77 14.28
CA PHE A 251 9.91 -4.87 14.15
C PHE A 251 10.02 -5.37 12.71
N ALA A 252 8.90 -5.57 12.01
CA ALA A 252 8.92 -5.98 10.61
C ALA A 252 9.64 -4.95 9.72
N MET A 253 9.36 -3.65 9.91
CA MET A 253 10.00 -2.57 9.16
C MET A 253 11.51 -2.43 9.45
N CYS A 254 11.97 -2.81 10.65
CA CYS A 254 13.39 -2.83 10.97
C CYS A 254 14.10 -4.08 10.45
N ILE A 255 13.46 -5.25 10.55
CA ILE A 255 14.06 -6.53 10.21
C ILE A 255 14.17 -6.72 8.68
N MET A 256 13.13 -6.38 7.92
CA MET A 256 13.11 -6.63 6.48
C MET A 256 14.22 -5.89 5.71
N PRO A 257 14.48 -4.58 5.94
CA PRO A 257 15.60 -3.90 5.28
C PRO A 257 16.97 -4.24 5.89
N ALA A 258 17.00 -4.87 7.08
CA ALA A 258 18.25 -5.21 7.78
C ALA A 258 19.00 -6.43 7.21
N THR A 259 18.75 -6.81 5.96
CA THR A 259 19.43 -7.91 5.26
C THR A 259 20.96 -7.77 5.29
N MET A 260 21.48 -6.55 5.31
CA MET A 260 22.91 -6.28 5.49
C MET A 260 23.49 -6.84 6.79
N LEU A 261 22.69 -6.88 7.88
CA LEU A 261 23.14 -7.42 9.17
C LEU A 261 23.37 -8.93 9.13
N SER A 262 22.73 -9.65 8.25
CA SER A 262 22.97 -11.08 8.04
C SER A 262 24.02 -11.34 6.95
N VAL A 263 24.02 -10.57 5.86
CA VAL A 263 24.89 -10.79 4.71
C VAL A 263 26.34 -10.34 4.98
N LEU A 264 26.56 -9.19 5.65
CA LEU A 264 27.91 -8.67 5.88
C LEU A 264 28.78 -9.60 6.75
N PRO A 265 28.30 -10.12 7.93
CA PRO A 265 29.12 -11.04 8.72
C PRO A 265 29.45 -12.35 7.96
N VAL A 266 28.44 -12.91 7.28
CA VAL A 266 28.64 -14.16 6.50
C VAL A 266 29.62 -13.91 5.36
N GLY A 267 29.44 -12.82 4.61
CA GLY A 267 30.34 -12.44 3.52
C GLY A 267 31.75 -12.13 4.00
N GLY A 268 31.90 -11.43 5.15
CA GLY A 268 33.17 -11.14 5.76
C GLY A 268 33.93 -12.40 6.21
N ILE A 269 33.27 -13.33 6.88
CA ILE A 269 33.84 -14.62 7.28
C ILE A 269 34.28 -15.42 6.02
N MET A 270 33.45 -15.43 4.98
CA MET A 270 33.79 -16.11 3.73
C MET A 270 35.02 -15.49 3.05
N ALA A 271 35.12 -14.15 3.04
CA ALA A 271 36.25 -13.45 2.44
C ALA A 271 37.58 -13.69 3.22
N MET A 272 37.50 -13.94 4.54
CA MET A 272 38.68 -14.27 5.36
C MET A 272 39.14 -15.73 5.20
N HIS A 273 38.25 -16.61 4.73
CA HIS A 273 38.56 -18.05 4.62
C HIS A 273 38.78 -18.51 3.17
N GLY A 274 38.71 -17.63 2.20
CA GLY A 274 38.93 -17.88 0.78
C GLY A 274 37.65 -18.20 0.05
#